data_23c787ffda338310a5cf6b7b4ab2714e
#
_entry.id   23c787ffda338310a5cf6b7b4ab2714e
#
_cell.length_a   1.000
_cell.length_b   1.000
_cell.length_c   1.000
_cell.angle_alpha   90.00
_cell.angle_beta   90.00
_cell.angle_gamma   90.00
#
_symmetry.space_group_name_H-M   'P 1'
#
loop_
_entity.id
_entity.type
_entity.pdbx_description
1 polymer ?
#
loop_
_entity_poly.entity_id
_entity_poly.type
_entity_poly.pdbx_seq_one_letter_code
_entity_poly.pdbx_strand_id
1 'polypeptide(L)'
;MPGNIKNASVRMLTFRSGGHTLNRRQALSPKRDWAVFDTRNDDTLIGQTHSVERVALKTGKIETIYETVGQTAFGPGVGAVAYHPTLDRVLFIHGVLNCDASRPYGMARRFGAIVNVEDPKSMFPAEGRIVDSEPPLGILSGGTHAHSWSPSGKRISFTYNDARNASMPRTVGFTTTEVLSPFHAWDAESKIGSSFDESENFGGRFASFLVVIPGASTKLVNGQGVVIQQALEECWLDEHRLAFLGTVETVGGQPIQEIFVATIPTDVSLEDAVKSRSKGMVPPDMTLERITNTSLNGPRVSGPRHWLTADPSGAWIYTLATDQHGIVQLARVASTGGSLELLTQLTESIEGQMSCSPSGDEVGFICRGEIHVWSSATREVDCWHDSRWIDCDGVRITPPILDSGYVGAIHFVDCDTIIANRYIRIDDSPYLQIVEVHRM
;
A
#
# COMPACT_ATOMS: atom_id res chain seq x y z
N MET A 1 -3.40 7.00 28.83
CA MET A 1 -3.23 8.38 29.36
C MET A 1 -3.43 9.33 28.19
N PRO A 2 -4.04 10.51 28.36
CA PRO A 2 -4.01 11.49 27.27
C PRO A 2 -2.53 11.78 26.96
N GLY A 3 -2.15 11.66 25.69
CA GLY A 3 -0.79 11.97 25.23
C GLY A 3 -0.41 13.41 25.54
N ASN A 4 0.89 13.72 25.54
CA ASN A 4 1.33 15.10 25.67
C ASN A 4 0.83 15.90 24.46
N ILE A 5 0.15 17.02 24.70
CA ILE A 5 -0.32 17.91 23.64
C ILE A 5 0.86 18.73 23.13
N LYS A 6 1.14 18.63 21.83
CA LYS A 6 2.10 19.46 21.11
C LYS A 6 1.37 20.36 20.14
N ASN A 7 1.68 21.63 20.13
CA ASN A 7 1.13 22.53 19.13
C ASN A 7 1.69 22.18 17.76
N ALA A 8 0.84 22.26 16.74
CA ALA A 8 1.24 22.09 15.36
C ALA A 8 0.73 23.24 14.49
N SER A 9 1.47 23.59 13.47
CA SER A 9 0.99 24.46 12.41
C SER A 9 0.63 23.61 11.19
N VAL A 10 -0.51 23.91 10.57
CA VAL A 10 -1.05 23.19 9.42
C VAL A 10 -0.99 24.10 8.19
N ARG A 11 -0.34 23.62 7.13
CA ARG A 11 -0.27 24.32 5.84
C ARG A 11 -1.10 23.55 4.80
N MET A 12 -1.97 24.25 4.11
CA MET A 12 -2.72 23.67 2.98
C MET A 12 -1.79 23.54 1.77
N LEU A 13 -1.51 22.30 1.34
CA LEU A 13 -0.71 22.03 0.13
C LEU A 13 -1.58 22.02 -1.13
N THR A 14 -2.82 21.54 -1.02
CA THR A 14 -3.76 21.54 -2.13
C THR A 14 -5.06 22.23 -1.72
N PHE A 15 -5.66 22.98 -2.65
CA PHE A 15 -6.95 23.65 -2.43
C PHE A 15 -7.67 23.86 -3.76
N ARG A 16 -8.34 22.81 -4.25
CA ARG A 16 -9.15 22.86 -5.47
C ARG A 16 -10.26 21.83 -5.45
N SER A 17 -11.30 22.03 -6.25
CA SER A 17 -12.37 21.08 -6.45
C SER A 17 -11.82 19.74 -6.97
N GLY A 18 -12.29 18.63 -6.39
CA GLY A 18 -11.78 17.29 -6.64
C GLY A 18 -11.02 16.72 -5.45
N GLY A 19 -10.99 15.41 -5.33
CA GLY A 19 -10.27 14.73 -4.26
C GLY A 19 -8.78 14.60 -4.56
N HIS A 20 -7.96 14.55 -3.51
CA HIS A 20 -6.51 14.36 -3.58
C HIS A 20 -6.10 13.29 -2.57
N THR A 21 -6.31 12.02 -2.92
CA THR A 21 -6.08 10.90 -2.02
C THR A 21 -4.61 10.48 -2.02
N LEU A 22 -3.96 10.57 -0.86
CA LEU A 22 -2.64 9.99 -0.63
C LEU A 22 -2.75 8.47 -0.54
N ASN A 23 -1.82 7.76 -1.19
CA ASN A 23 -1.69 6.33 -0.98
C ASN A 23 -1.10 6.06 0.41
N ARG A 24 -1.37 4.88 0.93
CA ARG A 24 -0.88 4.42 2.25
C ARG A 24 0.64 4.32 2.37
N ARG A 25 1.36 4.17 1.26
CA ARG A 25 2.81 3.98 1.24
C ARG A 25 3.45 4.81 0.16
N GLN A 26 4.67 5.26 0.45
CA GLN A 26 5.58 5.85 -0.54
C GLN A 26 4.93 7.00 -1.34
N ALA A 27 4.11 7.83 -0.67
CA ALA A 27 3.52 9.00 -1.31
C ALA A 27 4.56 10.10 -1.60
N LEU A 28 5.74 10.05 -0.99
CA LEU A 28 6.79 11.06 -1.13
C LEU A 28 7.84 10.66 -2.17
N SER A 29 8.30 11.64 -2.95
CA SER A 29 9.44 11.49 -3.86
C SER A 29 10.73 11.11 -3.12
N PRO A 30 11.76 10.57 -3.80
CA PRO A 30 13.03 10.21 -3.17
C PRO A 30 13.69 11.36 -2.41
N LYS A 31 13.56 12.60 -2.90
CA LYS A 31 14.05 13.81 -2.26
C LYS A 31 13.11 14.41 -1.23
N ARG A 32 11.89 13.85 -1.10
CA ARG A 32 10.80 14.34 -0.24
C ARG A 32 10.42 15.79 -0.50
N ASP A 33 10.51 16.22 -1.75
CA ASP A 33 10.13 17.55 -2.24
C ASP A 33 8.78 17.55 -2.99
N TRP A 34 8.28 16.36 -3.35
CA TRP A 34 6.97 16.14 -3.96
C TRP A 34 6.18 15.06 -3.22
N ALA A 35 4.86 15.20 -3.23
CA ALA A 35 3.93 14.13 -2.85
C ALA A 35 3.07 13.73 -4.05
N VAL A 36 2.88 12.41 -4.27
CA VAL A 36 1.96 11.89 -5.29
C VAL A 36 0.61 11.55 -4.68
N PHE A 37 -0.43 11.72 -5.48
CA PHE A 37 -1.79 11.42 -5.12
C PHE A 37 -2.61 11.06 -6.35
N ASP A 38 -3.78 10.51 -6.15
CA ASP A 38 -4.79 10.34 -7.20
C ASP A 38 -6.03 11.18 -6.89
N THR A 39 -6.87 11.40 -7.89
CA THR A 39 -7.98 12.35 -7.81
C THR A 39 -9.26 11.78 -7.19
N ARG A 40 -9.20 10.71 -6.42
CA ARG A 40 -10.33 10.20 -5.62
C ARG A 40 -10.65 11.15 -4.47
N ASN A 41 -11.93 11.21 -4.13
CA ASN A 41 -12.40 11.96 -2.95
C ASN A 41 -12.55 11.09 -1.70
N ASP A 42 -12.24 9.82 -1.82
CA ASP A 42 -12.13 8.83 -0.74
C ASP A 42 -11.24 7.68 -1.21
N ASP A 43 -11.14 6.59 -0.47
CA ASP A 43 -10.30 5.45 -0.85
C ASP A 43 -11.01 4.39 -1.73
N THR A 44 -12.21 4.69 -2.20
CA THR A 44 -12.99 3.87 -3.12
C THR A 44 -12.94 4.42 -4.56
N LEU A 45 -13.76 3.89 -5.45
CA LEU A 45 -14.03 4.44 -6.79
C LEU A 45 -12.81 4.60 -7.72
N ILE A 46 -11.77 3.77 -7.55
CA ILE A 46 -10.59 3.79 -8.46
C ILE A 46 -11.02 3.70 -9.93
N GLY A 47 -12.03 2.88 -10.26
CA GLY A 47 -12.51 2.72 -11.63
C GLY A 47 -13.08 4.00 -12.26
N GLN A 48 -13.40 5.02 -11.48
CA GLN A 48 -13.91 6.30 -11.94
C GLN A 48 -12.86 7.42 -11.92
N THR A 49 -11.68 7.14 -11.43
CA THR A 49 -10.58 8.09 -11.30
C THR A 49 -9.73 8.07 -12.56
N HIS A 50 -9.40 9.23 -13.09
CA HIS A 50 -8.75 9.33 -14.41
C HIS A 50 -7.30 9.82 -14.35
N SER A 51 -6.83 10.40 -13.25
CA SER A 51 -5.48 10.98 -13.19
C SER A 51 -4.70 10.63 -11.92
N VAL A 52 -3.40 10.59 -12.12
CA VAL A 52 -2.37 10.54 -11.09
C VAL A 52 -1.59 11.84 -11.17
N GLU A 53 -1.42 12.49 -10.04
CA GLU A 53 -0.84 13.82 -9.93
C GLU A 53 0.21 13.88 -8.82
N ARG A 54 0.98 14.98 -8.78
CA ARG A 54 1.89 15.31 -7.68
C ARG A 54 1.77 16.76 -7.27
N VAL A 55 2.08 17.03 -6.03
CA VAL A 55 2.17 18.39 -5.47
C VAL A 55 3.58 18.64 -4.93
N ALA A 56 4.15 19.80 -5.28
CA ALA A 56 5.42 20.27 -4.73
C ALA A 56 5.23 20.73 -3.28
N LEU A 57 5.92 20.11 -2.32
CA LEU A 57 5.75 20.43 -0.90
C LEU A 57 6.12 21.89 -0.59
N LYS A 58 7.10 22.46 -1.26
CA LYS A 58 7.53 23.83 -1.04
C LYS A 58 6.53 24.88 -1.53
N THR A 59 5.87 24.65 -2.69
CA THR A 59 5.13 25.69 -3.41
C THR A 59 3.63 25.40 -3.57
N GLY A 60 3.17 24.18 -3.27
CA GLY A 60 1.81 23.76 -3.57
C GLY A 60 1.52 23.58 -5.07
N LYS A 61 2.54 23.69 -5.96
CA LYS A 61 2.36 23.50 -7.40
C LYS A 61 1.95 22.06 -7.68
N ILE A 62 0.84 21.88 -8.41
CA ILE A 62 0.33 20.57 -8.82
C ILE A 62 0.72 20.29 -10.27
N GLU A 63 1.11 19.06 -10.56
CA GLU A 63 1.45 18.57 -11.90
C GLU A 63 0.79 17.21 -12.13
N THR A 64 0.18 17.03 -13.31
CA THR A 64 -0.35 15.75 -13.75
C THR A 64 0.80 14.86 -14.23
N ILE A 65 0.90 13.64 -13.69
CA ILE A 65 1.88 12.63 -14.09
C ILE A 65 1.30 11.73 -15.18
N TYR A 66 0.04 11.34 -15.02
CA TYR A 66 -0.61 10.40 -15.94
C TYR A 66 -2.12 10.63 -15.99
N GLU A 67 -2.68 10.48 -17.18
CA GLU A 67 -4.14 10.47 -17.40
C GLU A 67 -4.52 9.21 -18.18
N THR A 68 -5.64 8.58 -17.80
CA THR A 68 -6.17 7.42 -18.50
C THR A 68 -6.67 7.78 -19.89
N VAL A 69 -6.42 6.90 -20.85
CA VAL A 69 -7.01 6.99 -22.19
C VAL A 69 -8.36 6.25 -22.19
N GLY A 70 -9.38 6.88 -22.74
CA GLY A 70 -10.71 6.24 -22.88
C GLY A 70 -11.46 6.05 -21.57
N GLN A 71 -11.26 6.91 -20.58
CA GLN A 71 -11.98 6.85 -19.31
C GLN A 71 -13.50 6.95 -19.51
N THR A 72 -14.23 6.03 -18.90
CA THR A 72 -15.68 5.98 -18.87
C THR A 72 -16.18 5.82 -17.42
N ALA A 73 -17.49 5.76 -17.21
CA ALA A 73 -18.07 5.42 -15.91
C ALA A 73 -17.72 3.97 -15.45
N PHE A 74 -17.26 3.13 -16.37
CA PHE A 74 -16.93 1.72 -16.10
C PHE A 74 -15.44 1.44 -15.94
N GLY A 75 -14.58 2.42 -16.15
CA GLY A 75 -13.13 2.30 -16.10
C GLY A 75 -12.45 2.92 -17.35
N PRO A 76 -11.13 2.69 -17.51
CA PRO A 76 -10.27 1.76 -16.74
C PRO A 76 -9.98 2.20 -15.30
N GLY A 77 -9.83 3.50 -15.04
CA GLY A 77 -9.51 4.03 -13.72
C GLY A 77 -8.06 3.82 -13.28
N VAL A 78 -7.58 4.77 -12.45
CA VAL A 78 -6.25 4.74 -11.83
C VAL A 78 -6.30 5.16 -10.37
N GLY A 79 -5.32 4.77 -9.57
CA GLY A 79 -5.23 5.24 -8.18
C GLY A 79 -4.20 4.49 -7.34
N ALA A 80 -4.11 4.86 -6.07
CA ALA A 80 -3.19 4.29 -5.09
C ALA A 80 -1.72 4.37 -5.56
N VAL A 81 -1.28 5.58 -5.89
CA VAL A 81 0.03 5.84 -6.48
C VAL A 81 1.14 5.86 -5.43
N ALA A 82 2.27 5.23 -5.75
CA ALA A 82 3.48 5.17 -4.93
C ALA A 82 4.71 5.62 -5.72
N TYR A 83 5.57 6.44 -5.11
CA TYR A 83 6.89 6.78 -5.65
C TYR A 83 7.87 5.62 -5.53
N HIS A 84 8.71 5.47 -6.55
CA HIS A 84 9.91 4.65 -6.46
C HIS A 84 10.89 5.26 -5.45
N PRO A 85 11.56 4.46 -4.58
CA PRO A 85 12.37 5.00 -3.49
C PRO A 85 13.60 5.79 -3.95
N THR A 86 14.11 5.60 -5.16
CA THR A 86 15.37 6.20 -5.65
C THR A 86 15.27 6.88 -7.02
N LEU A 87 14.19 6.64 -7.79
CA LEU A 87 14.00 7.18 -9.13
C LEU A 87 12.77 8.09 -9.19
N ASP A 88 12.77 9.06 -10.10
CA ASP A 88 11.59 9.88 -10.38
C ASP A 88 10.59 9.10 -11.27
N ARG A 89 9.98 8.12 -10.65
CA ARG A 89 9.08 7.13 -11.24
C ARG A 89 7.96 6.79 -10.26
N VAL A 90 6.78 6.54 -10.76
CA VAL A 90 5.61 6.15 -9.97
C VAL A 90 5.04 4.81 -10.41
N LEU A 91 4.39 4.15 -9.46
CA LEU A 91 3.65 2.91 -9.64
C LEU A 91 2.24 3.13 -9.09
N PHE A 92 1.23 2.71 -9.82
CA PHE A 92 -0.17 2.88 -9.42
C PHE A 92 -1.04 1.74 -9.95
N ILE A 93 -2.23 1.59 -9.40
CA ILE A 93 -3.26 0.69 -9.94
C ILE A 93 -3.79 1.29 -11.24
N HIS A 94 -3.86 0.48 -12.29
CA HIS A 94 -4.55 0.78 -13.54
C HIS A 94 -5.54 -0.32 -13.87
N GLY A 95 -6.78 0.02 -14.20
CA GLY A 95 -7.74 -0.94 -14.71
C GLY A 95 -7.38 -1.43 -16.12
N VAL A 96 -7.84 -2.61 -16.50
CA VAL A 96 -7.66 -3.09 -17.88
C VAL A 96 -8.38 -2.16 -18.88
N LEU A 97 -7.78 -1.97 -20.06
CA LEU A 97 -8.24 -0.94 -21.00
C LEU A 97 -9.60 -1.23 -21.66
N ASN A 98 -10.02 -2.50 -21.70
CA ASN A 98 -11.28 -2.94 -22.29
C ASN A 98 -12.47 -2.89 -21.32
N CYS A 99 -12.48 -1.94 -20.38
CA CYS A 99 -13.61 -1.75 -19.47
C CYS A 99 -14.82 -1.16 -20.19
N ASP A 100 -15.97 -1.81 -20.02
CA ASP A 100 -17.28 -1.39 -20.53
C ASP A 100 -18.41 -1.77 -19.54
N ALA A 101 -19.67 -1.52 -19.90
CA ALA A 101 -20.82 -1.83 -19.05
C ALA A 101 -20.96 -3.33 -18.73
N SER A 102 -20.50 -4.23 -19.61
CA SER A 102 -20.55 -5.67 -19.42
C SER A 102 -19.34 -6.19 -18.65
N ARG A 103 -18.23 -5.48 -18.70
CA ARG A 103 -16.94 -5.83 -18.10
C ARG A 103 -16.34 -4.60 -17.39
N PRO A 104 -16.97 -4.11 -16.32
CA PRO A 104 -16.49 -2.92 -15.63
C PRO A 104 -15.16 -3.16 -14.90
N TYR A 105 -14.53 -2.09 -14.46
CA TYR A 105 -13.43 -2.16 -13.50
C TYR A 105 -13.77 -3.09 -12.34
N GLY A 106 -12.80 -3.91 -11.93
CA GLY A 106 -12.99 -4.86 -10.84
C GLY A 106 -11.68 -5.30 -10.22
N MET A 107 -11.78 -5.96 -9.07
CA MET A 107 -10.62 -6.39 -8.28
C MET A 107 -9.68 -7.33 -9.04
N ALA A 108 -10.21 -8.15 -9.93
CA ALA A 108 -9.43 -9.06 -10.78
C ALA A 108 -9.13 -8.47 -12.17
N ARG A 109 -9.54 -7.23 -12.46
CA ARG A 109 -9.40 -6.56 -13.76
C ARG A 109 -8.59 -5.28 -13.64
N ARG A 110 -7.41 -5.36 -13.05
CA ARG A 110 -6.48 -4.26 -12.82
C ARG A 110 -5.05 -4.78 -12.72
N PHE A 111 -4.08 -3.90 -12.86
CA PHE A 111 -2.65 -4.22 -12.82
C PHE A 111 -1.84 -3.05 -12.24
N GLY A 112 -0.57 -3.32 -11.88
CA GLY A 112 0.39 -2.30 -11.52
C GLY A 112 0.95 -1.62 -12.77
N ALA A 113 0.70 -0.32 -12.92
CA ALA A 113 1.25 0.49 -14.01
C ALA A 113 2.44 1.31 -13.51
N ILE A 114 3.50 1.34 -14.28
CA ILE A 114 4.72 2.11 -13.99
C ILE A 114 4.87 3.23 -15.02
N VAL A 115 5.18 4.44 -14.55
CA VAL A 115 5.42 5.62 -15.37
C VAL A 115 6.65 6.37 -14.88
N ASN A 116 7.50 6.83 -15.80
CA ASN A 116 8.51 7.84 -15.49
C ASN A 116 7.83 9.21 -15.43
N VAL A 117 8.07 9.98 -14.37
CA VAL A 117 7.38 11.25 -14.12
C VAL A 117 7.61 12.27 -15.26
N GLU A 118 8.80 12.27 -15.82
CA GLU A 118 9.16 13.17 -16.94
C GLU A 118 8.60 12.72 -18.31
N ASP A 119 8.12 11.48 -18.41
CA ASP A 119 7.56 10.95 -19.65
C ASP A 119 6.25 10.17 -19.41
N PRO A 120 5.11 10.86 -19.37
CA PRO A 120 3.80 10.24 -19.17
C PRO A 120 3.44 9.16 -20.21
N LYS A 121 4.10 9.16 -21.37
CA LYS A 121 3.90 8.16 -22.44
C LYS A 121 4.68 6.88 -22.21
N SER A 122 5.58 6.86 -21.23
CA SER A 122 6.40 5.69 -20.87
C SER A 122 5.65 4.64 -20.05
N MET A 123 4.32 4.74 -19.88
CA MET A 123 3.53 3.80 -19.08
C MET A 123 3.64 2.38 -19.62
N PHE A 124 3.89 1.44 -18.72
CA PHE A 124 3.88 0.01 -19.00
C PHE A 124 3.37 -0.80 -17.81
N PRO A 125 2.75 -1.99 -18.05
CA PRO A 125 2.37 -2.92 -17.00
C PRO A 125 3.60 -3.53 -16.34
N ALA A 126 3.62 -3.55 -15.00
CA ALA A 126 4.66 -4.23 -14.25
C ALA A 126 4.58 -5.75 -14.48
N GLU A 127 3.40 -6.32 -14.31
CA GLU A 127 3.11 -7.75 -14.43
C GLU A 127 2.30 -8.09 -15.69
N GLY A 128 2.55 -9.30 -16.24
CA GLY A 128 1.74 -9.88 -17.28
C GLY A 128 0.52 -10.61 -16.74
N ARG A 129 -0.52 -10.73 -17.57
CA ARG A 129 -1.81 -11.35 -17.22
C ARG A 129 -2.25 -12.33 -18.31
N ILE A 130 -2.58 -13.58 -17.90
CA ILE A 130 -3.21 -14.60 -18.73
C ILE A 130 -4.36 -15.23 -17.97
N VAL A 131 -5.58 -15.15 -18.51
CA VAL A 131 -6.80 -15.66 -17.87
C VAL A 131 -7.49 -16.77 -18.66
N ASP A 132 -7.19 -16.93 -19.95
CA ASP A 132 -7.83 -17.93 -20.82
C ASP A 132 -7.23 -19.33 -20.67
N SER A 133 -6.02 -19.41 -20.10
CA SER A 133 -5.30 -20.65 -19.88
C SER A 133 -4.52 -20.60 -18.57
N GLU A 134 -3.95 -21.73 -18.16
CA GLU A 134 -3.04 -21.77 -17.03
C GLU A 134 -1.74 -21.01 -17.36
N PRO A 135 -1.37 -19.94 -16.62
CA PRO A 135 -0.20 -19.17 -16.91
C PRO A 135 1.08 -19.94 -16.57
N PRO A 136 2.18 -19.69 -17.32
CA PRO A 136 3.49 -20.12 -16.87
C PRO A 136 3.91 -19.34 -15.61
N LEU A 137 4.83 -19.91 -14.85
CA LEU A 137 5.40 -19.24 -13.68
C LEU A 137 6.00 -17.88 -14.08
N GLY A 138 5.75 -16.84 -13.31
CA GLY A 138 6.11 -15.46 -13.61
C GLY A 138 5.02 -14.62 -14.27
N ILE A 139 3.86 -15.23 -14.56
CA ILE A 139 2.64 -14.55 -15.05
C ILE A 139 1.50 -14.77 -14.07
N LEU A 140 0.61 -13.79 -13.94
CA LEU A 140 -0.58 -13.85 -13.08
C LEU A 140 -1.85 -14.14 -13.90
N SER A 141 -2.91 -14.59 -13.20
CA SER A 141 -4.25 -14.84 -13.79
C SER A 141 -5.30 -13.89 -13.25
N GLY A 142 -4.92 -12.72 -12.78
CA GLY A 142 -5.90 -11.84 -12.13
C GLY A 142 -5.43 -10.43 -11.97
N GLY A 143 -5.96 -9.74 -10.97
CA GLY A 143 -5.66 -8.34 -10.72
C GLY A 143 -4.85 -8.12 -9.45
N THR A 144 -3.99 -7.10 -9.50
CA THR A 144 -3.11 -6.69 -8.41
C THR A 144 -3.51 -5.33 -7.86
N HIS A 145 -3.22 -5.07 -6.60
CA HIS A 145 -3.46 -3.78 -5.96
C HIS A 145 -2.62 -3.60 -4.71
N ALA A 146 -2.71 -2.41 -4.13
CA ALA A 146 -1.99 -2.09 -2.91
C ALA A 146 -0.46 -2.16 -3.07
N HIS A 147 0.00 -1.86 -4.26
CA HIS A 147 1.41 -1.96 -4.63
C HIS A 147 2.32 -1.13 -3.74
N SER A 148 3.50 -1.69 -3.41
CA SER A 148 4.58 -0.94 -2.80
C SER A 148 5.96 -1.44 -3.24
N TRP A 149 6.89 -0.50 -3.42
CA TRP A 149 8.27 -0.81 -3.76
C TRP A 149 9.03 -1.35 -2.55
N SER A 150 9.96 -2.27 -2.80
CA SER A 150 11.01 -2.63 -1.84
C SER A 150 11.94 -1.43 -1.56
N PRO A 151 12.77 -1.45 -0.52
CA PRO A 151 13.64 -0.32 -0.17
C PRO A 151 14.56 0.15 -1.30
N SER A 152 15.06 -0.72 -2.16
CA SER A 152 15.86 -0.34 -3.34
C SER A 152 15.05 -0.09 -4.61
N GLY A 153 13.75 -0.43 -4.61
CA GLY A 153 12.90 -0.38 -5.80
C GLY A 153 13.06 -1.55 -6.77
N LYS A 154 13.80 -2.59 -6.40
CA LYS A 154 13.99 -3.78 -7.24
C LYS A 154 12.83 -4.76 -7.20
N ARG A 155 11.92 -4.60 -6.24
CA ARG A 155 10.75 -5.45 -6.08
C ARG A 155 9.51 -4.61 -5.79
N ILE A 156 8.36 -5.17 -6.13
CA ILE A 156 7.04 -4.58 -5.90
C ILE A 156 6.21 -5.65 -5.20
N SER A 157 5.65 -5.35 -4.03
CA SER A 157 4.63 -6.19 -3.41
C SER A 157 3.25 -5.78 -3.84
N PHE A 158 2.31 -6.70 -3.78
CA PHE A 158 0.91 -6.45 -4.09
C PHE A 158 -0.02 -7.44 -3.39
N THR A 159 -1.26 -7.05 -3.20
CA THR A 159 -2.38 -7.96 -2.92
C THR A 159 -3.01 -8.39 -4.23
N TYR A 160 -3.38 -9.67 -4.36
CA TYR A 160 -3.86 -10.32 -5.58
C TYR A 160 -5.28 -10.84 -5.46
N ASN A 161 -6.05 -10.71 -6.55
CA ASN A 161 -7.36 -11.34 -6.76
C ASN A 161 -7.34 -12.15 -8.05
N ASP A 162 -7.65 -13.44 -7.97
CA ASP A 162 -7.67 -14.33 -9.14
C ASP A 162 -8.89 -14.05 -10.01
N ALA A 163 -8.71 -14.02 -11.33
CA ALA A 163 -9.81 -13.84 -12.29
C ALA A 163 -10.38 -15.16 -12.78
N ARG A 164 -9.62 -16.26 -12.71
CA ARG A 164 -10.07 -17.61 -13.12
C ARG A 164 -10.83 -18.32 -12.01
N ASN A 165 -10.55 -17.94 -10.75
CA ASN A 165 -11.21 -18.49 -9.58
C ASN A 165 -11.70 -17.35 -8.66
N ALA A 166 -12.87 -16.81 -8.95
CA ALA A 166 -13.46 -15.72 -8.18
C ALA A 166 -13.74 -16.09 -6.70
N SER A 167 -13.78 -17.39 -6.35
CA SER A 167 -13.94 -17.85 -4.97
C SER A 167 -12.62 -17.92 -4.20
N MET A 168 -11.48 -17.79 -4.87
CA MET A 168 -10.18 -17.76 -4.20
C MET A 168 -10.06 -16.48 -3.36
N PRO A 169 -9.84 -16.59 -2.05
CA PRO A 169 -9.61 -15.43 -1.21
C PRO A 169 -8.37 -14.62 -1.68
N ARG A 170 -8.31 -13.37 -1.27
CA ARG A 170 -7.14 -12.52 -1.55
C ARG A 170 -5.86 -13.15 -1.04
N THR A 171 -4.80 -12.97 -1.79
CA THR A 171 -3.46 -13.36 -1.38
C THR A 171 -2.45 -12.28 -1.72
N VAL A 172 -1.23 -12.43 -1.21
CA VAL A 172 -0.13 -11.51 -1.47
C VAL A 172 0.84 -12.08 -2.48
N GLY A 173 1.51 -11.18 -3.20
CA GLY A 173 2.51 -11.53 -4.18
C GLY A 173 3.57 -10.44 -4.33
N PHE A 174 4.49 -10.70 -5.22
CA PHE A 174 5.53 -9.74 -5.59
C PHE A 174 5.90 -9.83 -7.06
N THR A 175 6.39 -8.72 -7.60
CA THR A 175 7.04 -8.60 -8.91
C THR A 175 8.51 -8.28 -8.67
N THR A 176 9.44 -8.90 -9.39
CA THR A 176 10.85 -8.51 -9.37
C THR A 176 11.25 -7.81 -10.67
N THR A 177 11.85 -6.61 -10.56
CA THR A 177 12.30 -5.84 -11.73
C THR A 177 13.58 -6.36 -12.35
N GLU A 178 14.23 -7.32 -11.69
CA GLU A 178 15.48 -7.94 -12.13
C GLU A 178 15.26 -9.16 -13.06
N VAL A 179 14.03 -9.69 -13.12
CA VAL A 179 13.68 -10.84 -13.98
C VAL A 179 12.56 -10.45 -14.93
N LEU A 180 12.80 -10.64 -16.22
CA LEU A 180 11.80 -10.35 -17.24
C LEU A 180 10.65 -11.37 -17.19
N SER A 181 9.46 -10.89 -17.46
CA SER A 181 8.29 -11.74 -17.64
C SER A 181 8.50 -12.72 -18.81
N PRO A 182 8.08 -13.97 -18.70
CA PRO A 182 8.12 -14.91 -19.84
C PRO A 182 7.19 -14.49 -20.99
N PHE A 183 6.30 -13.54 -20.75
CA PHE A 183 5.45 -12.89 -21.75
C PHE A 183 5.68 -11.38 -21.66
N HIS A 184 6.88 -10.97 -22.09
CA HIS A 184 7.34 -9.58 -22.00
C HIS A 184 7.17 -8.78 -23.32
N ALA A 185 6.42 -9.29 -24.30
CA ALA A 185 6.15 -8.62 -25.56
C ALA A 185 5.29 -7.34 -25.37
N TRP A 186 5.70 -6.49 -24.43
CA TRP A 186 5.34 -5.10 -24.35
C TRP A 186 6.41 -4.32 -25.08
N ASP A 187 6.24 -4.19 -26.39
CA ASP A 187 7.05 -3.28 -27.18
C ASP A 187 6.50 -1.88 -26.96
N ALA A 188 7.34 -0.96 -26.47
CA ALA A 188 6.96 0.44 -26.26
C ALA A 188 6.53 1.14 -27.58
N GLU A 189 6.85 0.55 -28.74
CA GLU A 189 6.38 0.96 -30.04
C GLU A 189 5.07 0.28 -30.45
N SER A 190 4.71 -0.87 -29.88
CA SER A 190 3.39 -1.45 -30.07
C SER A 190 2.40 -0.58 -29.30
N LYS A 191 1.75 0.30 -30.03
CA LYS A 191 0.71 1.22 -29.57
C LYS A 191 -0.16 0.51 -28.54
N ILE A 192 -0.32 1.15 -27.38
CA ILE A 192 -1.25 0.82 -26.28
C ILE A 192 -2.65 0.38 -26.80
N GLY A 193 -2.97 0.47 -28.05
CA GLY A 193 -4.29 0.26 -28.64
C GLY A 193 -4.57 -1.09 -29.25
N SER A 194 -3.61 -1.88 -29.67
CA SER A 194 -3.95 -3.00 -30.57
C SER A 194 -4.04 -4.38 -29.93
N SER A 195 -3.49 -4.63 -28.75
CA SER A 195 -3.58 -5.94 -28.07
C SER A 195 -4.42 -5.95 -26.81
N PHE A 196 -4.75 -4.79 -26.24
CA PHE A 196 -5.58 -4.67 -25.05
C PHE A 196 -7.09 -4.63 -25.33
N ASP A 197 -7.49 -4.17 -26.52
CA ASP A 197 -8.92 -3.87 -26.78
C ASP A 197 -9.79 -5.11 -26.94
N GLU A 198 -9.21 -6.27 -27.25
CA GLU A 198 -9.98 -7.50 -27.50
C GLU A 198 -9.69 -8.63 -26.53
N SER A 199 -8.56 -8.62 -25.83
CA SER A 199 -8.12 -9.71 -24.94
C SER A 199 -7.99 -9.26 -23.49
N GLU A 200 -8.42 -10.11 -22.57
CA GLU A 200 -8.12 -10.00 -21.15
C GLU A 200 -6.65 -10.34 -20.84
N ASN A 201 -5.92 -10.84 -21.83
CA ASN A 201 -4.51 -11.25 -21.72
C ASN A 201 -3.60 -10.14 -22.24
N PHE A 202 -2.52 -9.87 -21.52
CA PHE A 202 -1.50 -8.92 -21.93
C PHE A 202 -0.13 -9.27 -21.34
N GLY A 203 0.93 -8.86 -22.03
CA GLY A 203 2.28 -8.96 -21.51
C GLY A 203 2.57 -7.90 -20.45
N GLY A 204 3.43 -8.25 -19.49
CA GLY A 204 4.02 -7.33 -18.54
C GLY A 204 5.54 -7.35 -18.65
N ARG A 205 6.20 -6.34 -18.11
CA ARG A 205 7.65 -6.23 -18.25
C ARG A 205 8.39 -7.22 -17.35
N PHE A 206 7.88 -7.50 -16.18
CA PHE A 206 8.59 -8.21 -15.13
C PHE A 206 7.88 -9.49 -14.70
N ALA A 207 8.65 -10.44 -14.18
CA ALA A 207 8.10 -11.66 -13.61
C ALA A 207 7.43 -11.41 -12.26
N SER A 208 6.26 -12.02 -12.07
CA SER A 208 5.40 -11.84 -10.91
C SER A 208 4.97 -13.16 -10.30
N PHE A 209 4.93 -13.23 -8.98
CA PHE A 209 4.74 -14.45 -8.22
C PHE A 209 3.79 -14.22 -7.05
N LEU A 210 3.09 -15.27 -6.64
CA LEU A 210 2.38 -15.29 -5.37
C LEU A 210 3.31 -15.79 -4.25
N VAL A 211 3.05 -15.36 -3.03
CA VAL A 211 3.76 -15.81 -1.84
C VAL A 211 3.13 -17.08 -1.28
N VAL A 212 1.81 -17.16 -1.33
CA VAL A 212 1.04 -18.29 -0.80
C VAL A 212 -0.24 -18.49 -1.61
N ILE A 213 -0.67 -19.74 -1.73
CA ILE A 213 -1.98 -20.09 -2.30
C ILE A 213 -2.97 -20.27 -1.14
N PRO A 214 -4.02 -19.44 -1.03
CA PRO A 214 -5.04 -19.56 0.01
C PRO A 214 -5.66 -20.96 0.06
N GLY A 215 -5.84 -21.49 1.27
CA GLY A 215 -6.41 -22.82 1.50
C GLY A 215 -5.47 -24.00 1.22
N ALA A 216 -4.32 -23.77 0.58
CA ALA A 216 -3.32 -24.81 0.40
C ALA A 216 -2.46 -24.98 1.66
N SER A 217 -2.05 -26.23 1.95
CA SER A 217 -1.08 -26.49 3.02
C SER A 217 0.30 -26.00 2.62
N THR A 218 0.87 -25.12 3.43
CA THR A 218 2.21 -24.57 3.26
C THR A 218 3.11 -25.02 4.39
N LYS A 219 4.35 -25.39 4.07
CA LYS A 219 5.35 -25.80 5.06
C LYS A 219 6.13 -24.58 5.52
N LEU A 220 6.16 -24.34 6.83
CA LEU A 220 6.98 -23.32 7.46
C LEU A 220 8.45 -23.76 7.59
N VAL A 221 9.35 -22.80 7.80
CA VAL A 221 10.79 -23.04 8.02
C VAL A 221 11.04 -24.05 9.14
N ASN A 222 10.27 -24.01 10.21
CA ASN A 222 10.37 -24.95 11.34
C ASN A 222 9.80 -26.36 11.03
N GLY A 223 9.36 -26.61 9.80
CA GLY A 223 8.81 -27.89 9.34
C GLY A 223 7.31 -28.10 9.62
N GLN A 224 6.65 -27.20 10.36
CA GLN A 224 5.21 -27.28 10.60
C GLN A 224 4.41 -26.95 9.34
N GLY A 225 3.31 -27.65 9.13
CA GLY A 225 2.33 -27.30 8.12
C GLY A 225 1.37 -26.23 8.63
N VAL A 226 1.02 -25.30 7.78
CA VAL A 226 -0.02 -24.28 8.04
C VAL A 226 -0.92 -24.12 6.82
N VAL A 227 -2.20 -23.86 7.04
CA VAL A 227 -3.15 -23.47 6.00
C VAL A 227 -3.47 -22.00 6.23
N ILE A 228 -3.07 -21.16 5.29
CA ILE A 228 -3.39 -19.73 5.30
C ILE A 228 -4.62 -19.54 4.42
N GLN A 229 -5.74 -19.15 5.02
CA GLN A 229 -7.03 -19.00 4.33
C GLN A 229 -7.09 -17.72 3.47
N GLN A 230 -6.39 -16.68 3.90
CA GLN A 230 -6.29 -15.38 3.22
C GLN A 230 -4.97 -14.72 3.59
N ALA A 231 -4.35 -13.99 2.65
CA ALA A 231 -3.17 -13.18 2.92
C ALA A 231 -3.36 -11.76 2.38
N LEU A 232 -2.94 -10.76 3.15
CA LEU A 232 -3.10 -9.34 2.80
C LEU A 232 -2.18 -8.45 3.64
N GLU A 233 -2.19 -7.13 3.37
CA GLU A 233 -1.52 -6.10 4.17
C GLU A 233 0.00 -6.29 4.26
N GLU A 234 0.62 -6.59 3.13
CA GLU A 234 2.05 -6.85 3.04
C GLU A 234 2.90 -5.59 3.28
N CYS A 235 4.12 -5.76 3.82
CA CYS A 235 5.17 -4.74 3.88
C CYS A 235 6.57 -5.35 3.71
N TRP A 236 7.45 -4.61 3.05
CA TRP A 236 8.85 -4.99 2.92
C TRP A 236 9.61 -4.77 4.23
N LEU A 237 10.40 -5.76 4.64
CA LEU A 237 11.38 -5.63 5.72
C LEU A 237 12.75 -5.26 5.15
N ASP A 238 13.08 -5.86 4.02
CA ASP A 238 14.27 -5.60 3.20
C ASP A 238 14.03 -6.09 1.77
N GLU A 239 15.07 -6.24 0.96
CA GLU A 239 14.95 -6.70 -0.44
C GLU A 239 14.49 -8.14 -0.60
N HIS A 240 14.62 -8.97 0.44
CA HIS A 240 14.35 -10.40 0.38
C HIS A 240 13.25 -10.86 1.33
N ARG A 241 12.82 -10.03 2.25
CA ARG A 241 11.82 -10.40 3.25
C ARG A 241 10.57 -9.53 3.14
N LEU A 242 9.44 -10.20 2.98
CA LEU A 242 8.11 -9.59 2.88
C LEU A 242 7.24 -10.08 4.05
N ALA A 243 6.85 -9.18 4.95
CA ALA A 243 5.88 -9.46 6.00
C ALA A 243 4.46 -9.28 5.46
N PHE A 244 3.52 -10.08 5.94
CA PHE A 244 2.10 -9.98 5.60
C PHE A 244 1.20 -10.54 6.70
N LEU A 245 -0.08 -10.20 6.66
CA LEU A 245 -1.10 -10.80 7.51
C LEU A 245 -1.68 -12.04 6.85
N GLY A 246 -1.61 -13.18 7.55
CA GLY A 246 -2.25 -14.42 7.15
C GLY A 246 -3.40 -14.78 8.09
N THR A 247 -4.58 -15.06 7.56
CA THR A 247 -5.69 -15.60 8.33
C THR A 247 -5.50 -17.12 8.45
N VAL A 248 -5.45 -17.61 9.67
CA VAL A 248 -5.35 -19.05 10.00
C VAL A 248 -6.46 -19.44 10.95
N GLU A 249 -6.76 -20.75 11.04
CA GLU A 249 -7.73 -21.25 12.01
C GLU A 249 -7.04 -21.68 13.31
N THR A 250 -7.66 -21.36 14.44
CA THR A 250 -7.29 -21.92 15.74
C THR A 250 -7.70 -23.39 15.81
N VAL A 251 -7.22 -24.11 16.83
CA VAL A 251 -7.65 -25.49 17.13
C VAL A 251 -9.19 -25.58 17.30
N GLY A 252 -9.84 -24.49 17.71
CA GLY A 252 -11.29 -24.40 17.82
C GLY A 252 -12.03 -23.96 16.54
N GLY A 253 -11.33 -23.86 15.37
CA GLY A 253 -11.92 -23.48 14.09
C GLY A 253 -12.23 -21.97 13.97
N GLN A 254 -11.76 -21.13 14.91
CA GLN A 254 -11.97 -19.68 14.83
C GLN A 254 -10.87 -19.05 13.98
N PRO A 255 -11.22 -18.16 13.02
CA PRO A 255 -10.21 -17.45 12.23
C PRO A 255 -9.49 -16.42 13.10
N ILE A 256 -8.18 -16.39 12.99
CA ILE A 256 -7.33 -15.37 13.59
C ILE A 256 -6.32 -14.87 12.55
N GLN A 257 -5.90 -13.62 12.72
CA GLN A 257 -4.84 -13.04 11.90
C GLN A 257 -3.50 -13.15 12.61
N GLU A 258 -2.49 -13.56 11.85
CA GLU A 258 -1.13 -13.70 12.32
C GLU A 258 -0.18 -13.04 11.33
N ILE A 259 0.96 -12.58 11.81
CA ILE A 259 2.02 -12.04 10.97
C ILE A 259 2.90 -13.18 10.48
N PHE A 260 3.13 -13.21 9.18
CA PHE A 260 4.06 -14.10 8.50
C PHE A 260 5.15 -13.30 7.81
N VAL A 261 6.32 -13.89 7.66
CA VAL A 261 7.41 -13.37 6.84
C VAL A 261 7.75 -14.40 5.76
N ALA A 262 7.71 -13.96 4.52
CA ALA A 262 8.21 -14.71 3.38
C ALA A 262 9.65 -14.29 3.10
N THR A 263 10.54 -15.26 2.92
CA THR A 263 11.87 -15.04 2.34
C THR A 263 11.83 -15.38 0.86
N ILE A 264 12.09 -14.37 0.04
CA ILE A 264 12.03 -14.44 -1.42
C ILE A 264 13.34 -15.01 -1.95
N PRO A 265 13.30 -15.98 -2.90
CA PRO A 265 14.49 -16.52 -3.55
C PRO A 265 15.32 -15.44 -4.23
N THR A 266 16.57 -15.77 -4.55
CA THR A 266 17.45 -14.90 -5.33
C THR A 266 16.92 -14.69 -6.75
N ASP A 267 17.27 -13.57 -7.40
CA ASP A 267 16.82 -13.30 -8.76
C ASP A 267 17.31 -14.35 -9.75
N VAL A 268 18.49 -14.95 -9.54
CA VAL A 268 19.00 -16.08 -10.34
C VAL A 268 18.09 -17.30 -10.21
N SER A 269 17.68 -17.68 -8.99
CA SER A 269 16.74 -18.78 -8.77
C SER A 269 15.38 -18.53 -9.40
N LEU A 270 14.87 -17.28 -9.29
CA LEU A 270 13.60 -16.87 -9.91
C LEU A 270 13.70 -16.91 -11.45
N GLU A 271 14.80 -16.43 -12.03
CA GLU A 271 15.03 -16.46 -13.47
C GLU A 271 15.11 -17.89 -14.02
N ASP A 272 15.81 -18.78 -13.32
CA ASP A 272 15.90 -20.20 -13.69
C ASP A 272 14.53 -20.89 -13.60
N ALA A 273 13.74 -20.56 -12.55
CA ALA A 273 12.39 -21.08 -12.40
C ALA A 273 11.45 -20.62 -13.53
N VAL A 274 11.54 -19.35 -13.96
CA VAL A 274 10.79 -18.80 -15.10
C VAL A 274 11.22 -19.49 -16.40
N LYS A 275 12.54 -19.64 -16.64
CA LYS A 275 13.09 -20.30 -17.85
C LYS A 275 12.69 -21.77 -17.94
N SER A 276 12.54 -22.45 -16.82
CA SER A 276 12.10 -23.86 -16.77
C SER A 276 10.64 -24.04 -17.20
N ARG A 277 9.88 -22.95 -17.36
CA ARG A 277 8.44 -22.95 -17.64
C ARG A 277 7.64 -23.80 -16.67
N SER A 278 8.05 -23.81 -15.40
CA SER A 278 7.32 -24.46 -14.33
C SER A 278 5.89 -23.92 -14.28
N LYS A 279 4.98 -24.76 -13.84
CA LYS A 279 3.58 -24.37 -13.64
C LYS A 279 3.38 -23.85 -12.21
N GLY A 280 2.32 -23.06 -12.05
CA GLY A 280 1.94 -22.49 -10.77
C GLY A 280 2.37 -21.04 -10.63
N MET A 281 1.98 -20.41 -9.52
CA MET A 281 2.22 -18.99 -9.29
C MET A 281 3.17 -18.73 -8.11
N VAL A 282 3.50 -19.75 -7.31
CA VAL A 282 4.47 -19.64 -6.20
C VAL A 282 5.81 -20.17 -6.67
N PRO A 283 6.90 -19.40 -6.57
CA PRO A 283 8.22 -19.87 -7.02
C PRO A 283 8.74 -20.96 -6.07
N PRO A 284 9.61 -21.87 -6.59
CA PRO A 284 10.34 -22.81 -5.74
C PRO A 284 11.24 -22.03 -4.77
N ASP A 285 11.70 -22.70 -3.72
CA ASP A 285 12.63 -22.17 -2.70
C ASP A 285 12.14 -20.97 -1.89
N MET A 286 10.89 -20.55 -2.07
CA MET A 286 10.24 -19.62 -1.16
C MET A 286 10.08 -20.24 0.22
N THR A 287 10.45 -19.51 1.26
CA THR A 287 10.24 -19.96 2.64
C THR A 287 9.31 -19.05 3.40
N LEU A 288 8.53 -19.62 4.33
CA LEU A 288 7.60 -18.89 5.17
C LEU A 288 7.89 -19.15 6.65
N GLU A 289 7.83 -18.08 7.43
CA GLU A 289 7.92 -18.12 8.87
C GLU A 289 6.70 -17.46 9.49
N ARG A 290 6.10 -18.08 10.52
CA ARG A 290 5.04 -17.48 11.32
C ARG A 290 5.67 -16.71 12.46
N ILE A 291 5.48 -15.39 12.46
CA ILE A 291 6.13 -14.46 13.39
C ILE A 291 5.34 -14.32 14.69
N THR A 292 4.01 -14.31 14.61
CA THR A 292 3.15 -14.24 15.79
C THR A 292 2.39 -15.54 16.01
N ASN A 293 2.06 -15.80 17.26
CA ASN A 293 1.20 -16.89 17.67
C ASN A 293 0.31 -16.36 18.80
N THR A 294 -0.67 -15.54 18.42
CA THR A 294 -1.53 -14.85 19.37
C THR A 294 -2.60 -15.81 19.91
N SER A 295 -2.92 -15.66 21.18
CA SER A 295 -4.00 -16.43 21.79
C SER A 295 -5.32 -15.67 21.72
N LEU A 296 -6.43 -16.39 21.79
CA LEU A 296 -7.76 -15.76 21.84
C LEU A 296 -7.99 -14.88 23.08
N ASN A 297 -7.18 -15.03 24.13
CA ASN A 297 -7.28 -14.32 25.40
C ASN A 297 -6.23 -13.22 25.57
N GLY A 298 -5.36 -12.99 24.60
CA GLY A 298 -4.33 -11.94 24.61
C GLY A 298 -4.55 -10.87 23.56
N PRO A 299 -3.63 -9.91 23.45
CA PRO A 299 -3.64 -8.97 22.34
C PRO A 299 -3.63 -9.72 21.01
N ARG A 300 -4.49 -9.29 20.08
CA ARG A 300 -4.62 -9.91 18.75
C ARG A 300 -4.40 -8.90 17.67
N VAL A 301 -3.66 -9.31 16.64
CA VAL A 301 -3.56 -8.51 15.41
C VAL A 301 -4.96 -8.28 14.88
N SER A 302 -5.39 -7.02 14.85
CA SER A 302 -6.76 -6.62 14.51
C SER A 302 -6.83 -5.12 14.33
N GLY A 303 -7.68 -4.65 13.48
CA GLY A 303 -7.92 -3.23 13.28
C GLY A 303 -8.80 -2.98 12.05
N PRO A 304 -9.31 -1.75 11.87
CA PRO A 304 -10.22 -1.43 10.77
C PRO A 304 -9.55 -1.51 9.38
N ARG A 305 -8.29 -1.18 9.32
CA ARG A 305 -7.37 -1.34 8.18
C ARG A 305 -5.96 -1.38 8.76
N HIS A 306 -5.57 -2.53 9.22
CA HIS A 306 -4.35 -2.71 10.00
C HIS A 306 -3.18 -3.08 9.10
N TRP A 307 -2.79 -2.15 8.28
CA TRP A 307 -1.61 -2.28 7.43
C TRP A 307 -0.36 -2.48 8.29
N LEU A 308 0.42 -3.48 7.93
CA LEU A 308 1.75 -3.62 8.52
C LEU A 308 2.65 -2.48 8.04
N THR A 309 3.52 -2.02 8.90
CA THR A 309 4.67 -1.20 8.51
C THR A 309 5.91 -1.69 9.21
N ALA A 310 7.08 -1.47 8.63
CA ALA A 310 8.35 -1.85 9.21
C ALA A 310 9.17 -0.60 9.56
N ASP A 311 10.05 -0.72 10.54
CA ASP A 311 11.09 0.26 10.73
C ASP A 311 12.10 0.21 9.55
N PRO A 312 12.87 1.27 9.29
CA PRO A 312 13.80 1.31 8.17
C PRO A 312 14.90 0.22 8.19
N SER A 313 15.18 -0.36 9.35
CA SER A 313 16.14 -1.46 9.47
C SER A 313 15.53 -2.84 9.18
N GLY A 314 14.20 -2.94 9.12
CA GLY A 314 13.47 -4.19 8.98
C GLY A 314 13.56 -5.11 10.22
N ALA A 315 13.99 -4.58 11.36
CA ALA A 315 14.07 -5.33 12.61
C ALA A 315 12.72 -5.44 13.32
N TRP A 316 11.87 -4.44 13.19
CA TRP A 316 10.55 -4.36 13.81
C TRP A 316 9.44 -4.28 12.79
N ILE A 317 8.38 -5.04 13.05
CA ILE A 317 7.11 -4.96 12.33
C ILE A 317 6.12 -4.27 13.26
N TYR A 318 5.60 -3.12 12.85
CA TYR A 318 4.51 -2.42 13.52
C TYR A 318 3.18 -2.86 12.94
N THR A 319 2.20 -3.02 13.82
CA THR A 319 0.84 -3.46 13.48
C THR A 319 -0.17 -2.81 14.43
N LEU A 320 -1.43 -2.96 14.12
CA LEU A 320 -2.51 -2.67 15.04
C LEU A 320 -2.93 -3.96 15.76
N ALA A 321 -3.25 -3.86 17.04
CA ALA A 321 -3.72 -4.99 17.82
C ALA A 321 -4.82 -4.56 18.78
N THR A 322 -5.85 -5.39 18.91
CA THR A 322 -6.92 -5.18 19.89
C THR A 322 -6.46 -5.66 21.25
N ASP A 323 -6.60 -4.79 22.27
CA ASP A 323 -6.31 -5.11 23.66
C ASP A 323 -7.46 -5.88 24.33
N GLN A 324 -7.33 -6.17 25.63
CA GLN A 324 -8.34 -6.89 26.43
C GLN A 324 -9.68 -6.11 26.59
N HIS A 325 -9.69 -4.82 26.30
CA HIS A 325 -10.87 -3.95 26.37
C HIS A 325 -11.54 -3.75 25.02
N GLY A 326 -11.00 -4.37 23.95
CA GLY A 326 -11.49 -4.21 22.60
C GLY A 326 -11.00 -2.94 21.90
N ILE A 327 -10.04 -2.20 22.49
CA ILE A 327 -9.49 -0.96 21.92
C ILE A 327 -8.31 -1.33 21.00
N VAL A 328 -8.29 -0.73 19.80
CA VAL A 328 -7.21 -0.91 18.84
C VAL A 328 -6.02 -0.06 19.23
N GLN A 329 -4.91 -0.69 19.54
CA GLN A 329 -3.66 -0.12 19.99
C GLN A 329 -2.57 -0.25 18.92
N LEU A 330 -1.56 0.62 18.97
CA LEU A 330 -0.30 0.39 18.26
C LEU A 330 0.45 -0.77 18.93
N ALA A 331 0.94 -1.68 18.12
CA ALA A 331 1.72 -2.83 18.58
C ALA A 331 2.93 -3.06 17.68
N ARG A 332 3.89 -3.84 18.15
CA ARG A 332 5.03 -4.32 17.34
C ARG A 332 5.44 -5.73 17.72
N VAL A 333 6.16 -6.35 16.80
CA VAL A 333 6.87 -7.61 17.02
C VAL A 333 8.22 -7.57 16.30
N ALA A 334 9.24 -8.24 16.84
CA ALA A 334 10.50 -8.39 16.12
C ALA A 334 10.29 -9.18 14.81
N SER A 335 10.96 -8.80 13.73
CA SER A 335 10.83 -9.49 12.44
C SER A 335 11.32 -10.94 12.46
N THR A 336 12.02 -11.32 13.51
CA THR A 336 12.47 -12.70 13.80
C THR A 336 11.52 -13.47 14.71
N GLY A 337 10.36 -12.91 15.03
CA GLY A 337 9.36 -13.52 15.91
C GLY A 337 9.47 -13.09 17.36
N GLY A 338 8.49 -13.50 18.15
CA GLY A 338 8.42 -13.20 19.58
C GLY A 338 7.03 -12.78 20.03
N SER A 339 6.97 -12.14 21.21
CA SER A 339 5.70 -11.65 21.75
C SER A 339 5.26 -10.37 21.05
N LEU A 340 3.96 -10.28 20.76
CA LEU A 340 3.33 -9.04 20.31
C LEU A 340 3.30 -8.04 21.46
N GLU A 341 4.01 -6.92 21.33
CA GLU A 341 4.12 -5.87 22.33
C GLU A 341 3.13 -4.74 22.01
N LEU A 342 2.19 -4.44 22.92
CA LEU A 342 1.39 -3.23 22.84
C LEU A 342 2.24 -2.02 23.22
N LEU A 343 2.29 -1.00 22.34
CA LEU A 343 3.09 0.20 22.52
C LEU A 343 2.30 1.35 23.12
N THR A 344 0.97 1.31 23.00
CA THR A 344 0.07 2.33 23.49
C THR A 344 -0.96 1.76 24.47
N GLN A 345 -1.56 2.65 25.27
CA GLN A 345 -2.68 2.38 26.17
C GLN A 345 -3.72 3.48 25.98
N LEU A 346 -4.23 3.59 24.77
CA LEU A 346 -5.22 4.58 24.39
C LEU A 346 -6.58 4.20 24.97
N THR A 347 -7.43 5.20 25.18
CA THR A 347 -8.83 5.01 25.59
C THR A 347 -9.78 4.90 24.42
N GLU A 348 -9.31 5.25 23.22
CA GLU A 348 -10.03 5.19 21.95
C GLU A 348 -9.20 4.44 20.92
N SER A 349 -9.87 3.80 19.98
CA SER A 349 -9.19 3.00 18.93
C SER A 349 -8.46 3.86 17.91
N ILE A 350 -7.33 3.36 17.43
CA ILE A 350 -6.66 3.89 16.25
C ILE A 350 -7.57 3.65 15.03
N GLU A 351 -7.78 4.68 14.21
CA GLU A 351 -8.74 4.68 13.11
C GLU A 351 -8.08 4.56 11.73
N GLY A 352 -6.83 4.95 11.62
CA GLY A 352 -6.12 5.08 10.35
C GLY A 352 -4.91 4.16 10.22
N GLN A 353 -4.21 4.37 9.14
CA GLN A 353 -2.96 3.69 8.86
C GLN A 353 -1.83 4.33 9.66
N MET A 354 -0.90 3.51 10.10
CA MET A 354 0.32 3.99 10.74
C MET A 354 1.44 4.22 9.73
N SER A 355 2.34 5.13 10.05
CA SER A 355 3.56 5.41 9.28
C SER A 355 4.75 5.50 10.22
N CYS A 356 5.86 4.88 9.82
CA CYS A 356 7.13 4.98 10.55
C CYS A 356 7.91 6.21 10.05
N SER A 357 8.58 6.92 10.97
CA SER A 357 9.47 8.02 10.62
C SER A 357 10.70 7.52 9.85
N PRO A 358 11.39 8.38 9.10
CA PRO A 358 12.60 8.00 8.37
C PRO A 358 13.75 7.48 9.26
N SER A 359 13.82 7.96 10.50
CA SER A 359 14.79 7.47 11.48
C SER A 359 14.40 6.12 12.10
N GLY A 360 13.12 5.72 12.01
CA GLY A 360 12.59 4.54 12.69
C GLY A 360 12.21 4.75 14.16
N ASP A 361 12.44 5.94 14.70
CA ASP A 361 12.26 6.22 16.13
C ASP A 361 10.83 6.60 16.50
N GLU A 362 10.01 6.99 15.52
CA GLU A 362 8.66 7.45 15.74
C GLU A 362 7.67 6.70 14.82
N VAL A 363 6.45 6.49 15.32
CA VAL A 363 5.34 5.93 14.55
C VAL A 363 4.14 6.83 14.70
N GLY A 364 3.69 7.41 13.59
CA GLY A 364 2.52 8.27 13.53
C GLY A 364 1.26 7.47 13.16
N PHE A 365 0.12 7.86 13.71
CA PHE A 365 -1.19 7.28 13.45
C PHE A 365 -2.31 8.30 13.70
N ILE A 366 -3.52 7.97 13.25
CA ILE A 366 -4.71 8.81 13.48
C ILE A 366 -5.56 8.15 14.58
N CYS A 367 -5.95 8.94 15.57
CA CYS A 367 -6.91 8.57 16.60
C CYS A 367 -7.82 9.76 16.88
N ARG A 368 -9.15 9.58 16.84
CA ARG A 368 -10.16 10.65 16.98
C ARG A 368 -9.99 11.80 15.99
N GLY A 369 -9.55 11.48 14.77
CA GLY A 369 -9.29 12.48 13.73
C GLY A 369 -8.08 13.37 14.02
N GLU A 370 -7.25 13.08 15.02
CA GLU A 370 -6.02 13.81 15.35
C GLU A 370 -4.79 12.97 15.03
N ILE A 371 -3.68 13.62 14.71
CA ILE A 371 -2.39 12.95 14.50
C ILE A 371 -1.76 12.70 15.87
N HIS A 372 -1.42 11.44 16.09
CA HIS A 372 -0.67 10.99 17.25
C HIS A 372 0.66 10.41 16.81
N VAL A 373 1.71 10.63 17.58
CA VAL A 373 3.05 10.11 17.31
C VAL A 373 3.58 9.42 18.56
N TRP A 374 3.82 8.13 18.45
CA TRP A 374 4.53 7.36 19.46
C TRP A 374 6.04 7.43 19.24
N SER A 375 6.80 7.62 20.29
CA SER A 375 8.28 7.67 20.25
C SER A 375 8.89 6.45 20.94
N SER A 376 9.84 5.80 20.28
CA SER A 376 10.61 4.69 20.85
C SER A 376 11.54 5.12 21.98
N ALA A 377 12.04 6.35 21.93
CA ALA A 377 12.96 6.91 22.92
C ALA A 377 12.30 7.20 24.27
N THR A 378 11.09 7.78 24.25
CA THR A 378 10.35 8.13 25.47
C THR A 378 9.30 7.07 25.84
N ARG A 379 8.87 6.24 24.88
CA ARG A 379 7.73 5.31 24.97
C ARG A 379 6.41 6.02 25.26
N GLU A 380 6.31 7.29 24.92
CA GLU A 380 5.13 8.12 25.08
C GLU A 380 4.47 8.41 23.75
N VAL A 381 3.23 8.89 23.82
CA VAL A 381 2.45 9.35 22.68
C VAL A 381 2.29 10.86 22.78
N ASP A 382 2.67 11.58 21.74
CA ASP A 382 2.34 13.00 21.57
C ASP A 382 1.10 13.12 20.66
N CYS A 383 0.17 14.00 21.03
CA CYS A 383 -0.95 14.41 20.17
C CYS A 383 -0.60 15.75 19.54
N TRP A 384 -0.59 15.83 18.21
CA TRP A 384 -0.30 17.06 17.47
C TRP A 384 -1.58 17.85 17.26
N HIS A 385 -1.74 18.91 18.06
CA HIS A 385 -2.93 19.74 18.05
C HIS A 385 -2.81 20.93 17.09
N ASP A 386 -3.76 21.07 16.17
CA ASP A 386 -3.82 22.14 15.17
C ASP A 386 -4.03 23.50 15.84
N SER A 387 -2.96 24.24 16.05
CA SER A 387 -3.02 25.55 16.72
C SER A 387 -2.97 26.73 15.75
N ARG A 388 -2.49 26.51 14.52
CA ARG A 388 -2.32 27.54 13.49
C ARG A 388 -2.50 26.96 12.11
N TRP A 389 -3.28 27.64 11.27
CA TRP A 389 -3.44 27.32 9.85
C TRP A 389 -2.86 28.41 8.95
N ILE A 390 -2.18 27.98 7.91
CA ILE A 390 -1.58 28.84 6.88
C ILE A 390 -1.91 28.28 5.48
N ASP A 391 -1.97 29.15 4.46
CA ASP A 391 -2.01 28.73 3.06
C ASP A 391 -0.62 28.35 2.51
N CYS A 392 -0.55 28.05 1.21
CA CYS A 392 0.72 27.69 0.56
C CYS A 392 1.73 28.84 0.54
N ASP A 393 1.30 30.09 0.65
CA ASP A 393 2.14 31.29 0.70
C ASP A 393 2.55 31.68 2.12
N GLY A 394 2.12 30.90 3.13
CA GLY A 394 2.43 31.13 4.55
C GLY A 394 1.52 32.16 5.22
N VAL A 395 0.44 32.60 4.57
CA VAL A 395 -0.50 33.55 5.15
C VAL A 395 -1.44 32.82 6.10
N ARG A 396 -1.65 33.38 7.29
CA ARG A 396 -2.58 32.81 8.28
C ARG A 396 -4.02 32.83 7.75
N ILE A 397 -4.69 31.69 7.81
CA ILE A 397 -6.06 31.50 7.34
C ILE A 397 -6.95 30.95 8.44
N THR A 398 -8.27 31.12 8.30
CA THR A 398 -9.27 30.33 9.00
C THR A 398 -9.65 29.19 8.06
N PRO A 399 -9.33 27.94 8.38
CA PRO A 399 -9.53 26.85 7.44
C PRO A 399 -11.03 26.56 7.26
N PRO A 400 -11.49 26.32 6.05
CA PRO A 400 -12.85 25.85 5.76
C PRO A 400 -12.93 24.32 6.00
N ILE A 401 -12.57 23.87 7.21
CA ILE A 401 -12.55 22.46 7.57
C ILE A 401 -13.94 21.93 7.90
N LEU A 402 -14.11 20.63 7.67
CA LEU A 402 -15.15 19.82 8.26
C LEU A 402 -14.61 19.16 9.53
N ASP A 403 -15.44 18.97 10.54
CA ASP A 403 -15.05 18.38 11.83
C ASP A 403 -14.68 16.89 11.77
N SER A 404 -14.38 16.36 10.58
CA SER A 404 -13.99 14.96 10.40
C SER A 404 -12.56 14.63 10.82
N GLY A 405 -11.73 15.64 11.13
CA GLY A 405 -10.32 15.43 11.44
C GLY A 405 -9.48 14.96 10.26
N TYR A 406 -8.33 14.38 10.55
CA TYR A 406 -7.45 13.72 9.56
C TYR A 406 -7.99 12.35 9.21
N VAL A 407 -7.79 11.93 7.96
CA VAL A 407 -8.28 10.64 7.45
C VAL A 407 -7.24 9.95 6.56
N GLY A 408 -7.32 8.64 6.45
CA GLY A 408 -6.51 7.85 5.53
C GLY A 408 -5.05 7.69 5.96
N ALA A 409 -4.14 7.94 5.05
CA ALA A 409 -2.70 7.76 5.26
C ALA A 409 -2.03 9.06 5.72
N ILE A 410 -1.02 8.89 6.56
CA ILE A 410 -0.09 9.96 6.94
C ILE A 410 1.33 9.57 6.54
N HIS A 411 2.17 10.55 6.20
CA HIS A 411 3.55 10.31 5.82
C HIS A 411 4.48 11.33 6.46
N PHE A 412 5.49 10.86 7.15
CA PHE A 412 6.57 11.72 7.62
C PHE A 412 7.37 12.28 6.45
N VAL A 413 7.46 13.60 6.33
CA VAL A 413 8.41 14.28 5.46
C VAL A 413 9.80 14.27 6.12
N ASP A 414 9.83 14.60 7.40
CA ASP A 414 10.98 14.51 8.30
C ASP A 414 10.50 14.21 9.74
N CYS A 415 11.32 14.40 10.76
CA CYS A 415 10.96 14.15 12.16
C CYS A 415 9.89 15.11 12.71
N ASP A 416 9.74 16.30 12.14
CA ASP A 416 8.84 17.35 12.64
C ASP A 416 7.67 17.65 11.68
N THR A 417 7.64 16.99 10.52
CA THR A 417 6.69 17.30 9.45
C THR A 417 6.01 16.06 8.94
N ILE A 418 4.69 16.08 8.89
CA ILE A 418 3.83 15.02 8.35
C ILE A 418 2.94 15.61 7.26
N ILE A 419 2.76 14.90 6.14
CA ILE A 419 1.64 15.16 5.22
C ILE A 419 0.50 14.20 5.51
N ALA A 420 -0.72 14.70 5.39
CA ALA A 420 -1.94 13.93 5.66
C ALA A 420 -3.10 14.39 4.78
N ASN A 421 -4.14 13.59 4.73
CA ASN A 421 -5.40 13.97 4.10
C ASN A 421 -6.37 14.54 5.13
N ARG A 422 -7.12 15.57 4.70
CA ARG A 422 -8.23 16.15 5.45
C ARG A 422 -9.33 16.63 4.50
N TYR A 423 -10.60 16.49 4.90
CA TYR A 423 -11.70 17.07 4.13
C TYR A 423 -11.76 18.57 4.33
N ILE A 424 -11.71 19.30 3.24
CA ILE A 424 -11.80 20.77 3.16
C ILE A 424 -13.04 21.13 2.36
N ARG A 425 -13.78 22.13 2.80
CA ARG A 425 -14.96 22.66 2.08
C ARG A 425 -14.51 23.62 0.99
N ILE A 426 -14.85 23.31 -0.25
CA ILE A 426 -14.60 24.13 -1.43
C ILE A 426 -15.92 24.22 -2.21
N ASP A 427 -16.41 25.44 -2.46
CA ASP A 427 -17.69 25.68 -3.15
C ASP A 427 -18.85 24.84 -2.55
N ASP A 428 -18.97 24.87 -1.21
CA ASP A 428 -19.97 24.13 -0.41
C ASP A 428 -19.88 22.59 -0.46
N SER A 429 -18.88 22.04 -1.16
CA SER A 429 -18.66 20.59 -1.24
C SER A 429 -17.40 20.15 -0.47
N PRO A 430 -17.44 18.96 0.16
CA PRO A 430 -16.27 18.40 0.85
C PRO A 430 -15.33 17.72 -0.15
N TYR A 431 -14.09 18.17 -0.19
CA TYR A 431 -13.04 17.53 -0.98
C TYR A 431 -11.87 17.14 -0.10
N LEU A 432 -11.38 15.91 -0.33
CA LEU A 432 -10.18 15.43 0.33
C LEU A 432 -8.97 16.17 -0.22
N GLN A 433 -8.28 16.90 0.66
CA GLN A 433 -7.12 17.71 0.31
C GLN A 433 -5.89 17.24 1.08
N ILE A 434 -4.72 17.63 0.60
CA ILE A 434 -3.43 17.32 1.24
C ILE A 434 -3.02 18.54 2.07
N VAL A 435 -2.71 18.28 3.32
CA VAL A 435 -2.14 19.27 4.24
C VAL A 435 -0.79 18.78 4.75
N GLU A 436 0.05 19.74 5.11
CA GLU A 436 1.32 19.51 5.80
C GLU A 436 1.17 19.99 7.24
N VAL A 437 1.51 19.14 8.18
CA VAL A 437 1.41 19.39 9.61
C VAL A 437 2.80 19.43 10.19
N HIS A 438 3.16 20.55 10.79
CA HIS A 438 4.49 20.80 11.32
C HIS A 438 4.44 20.97 12.84
N ARG A 439 5.16 20.14 13.58
CA ARG A 439 5.30 20.19 15.03
C ARG A 439 6.06 21.48 15.43
N MET A 440 5.52 22.26 16.37
CA MET A 440 6.13 23.52 16.85
C MET A 440 6.85 23.34 18.20
#